data_e64f63dad57f5921846313dbfa5c756b
#
_entry.id   e64f63dad57f5921846313dbfa5c756b
#
_cell.length_a   1.000
_cell.length_b   1.000
_cell.length_c   1.000
_cell.angle_alpha   90.00
_cell.angle_beta   90.00
_cell.angle_gamma   90.00
#
_symmetry.space_group_name_H-M   'P 1'
#
loop_
_entity.id
_entity.type
_entity.pdbx_description
1 polymer ?
#
loop_
_entity_poly.entity_id
_entity_poly.type
_entity_poly.pdbx_seq_one_letter_code
_entity_poly.pdbx_strand_id
1 'polypeptide(L)'
;GLCVFMERNKLNEIFDLGDDYFGGYFSDTKITDIDEKYIGSVIDLESLTKISRQLDVSMGDMMGMMYGFAVIIFLVVIYLLSKVIIEKNAQAISMTKILGYTDGEISRLYILSTSLVVVICLLLSLPIERQVMEVLFREMMLASISGWITMWVDPMIYVKMMAIGIASYAVVAALEFRRIRHVPM
;
A
#
# COMPACT_ATOMS: atom_id res chain seq x y z
N GLY A 1 3.73 -7.17 24.78
CA GLY A 1 4.02 -7.64 26.14
C GLY A 1 2.76 -8.19 26.81
N LEU A 2 2.93 -9.09 27.78
CA LEU A 2 1.81 -9.57 28.60
C LEU A 2 1.42 -8.42 29.56
N CYS A 3 0.17 -7.98 29.48
CA CYS A 3 -0.41 -7.06 30.46
C CYS A 3 -1.34 -7.86 31.37
N VAL A 4 -1.18 -7.68 32.68
CA VAL A 4 -2.05 -8.28 33.68
C VAL A 4 -2.78 -7.16 34.39
N PHE A 5 -4.11 -7.24 34.41
CA PHE A 5 -4.96 -6.32 35.16
C PHE A 5 -5.34 -6.98 36.48
N MET A 6 -4.99 -6.35 37.57
CA MET A 6 -5.34 -6.83 38.91
C MET A 6 -5.53 -5.65 39.87
N GLU A 7 -6.12 -5.94 41.02
CA GLU A 7 -6.31 -4.96 42.09
C GLU A 7 -4.95 -4.45 42.65
N ARG A 8 -4.81 -3.15 42.82
CA ARG A 8 -3.55 -2.51 43.25
C ARG A 8 -3.00 -3.12 44.55
N ASN A 9 -3.87 -3.33 45.53
CA ASN A 9 -3.45 -3.86 46.83
C ASN A 9 -2.85 -5.27 46.70
N LYS A 10 -3.45 -6.11 45.88
CA LYS A 10 -2.91 -7.47 45.60
C LYS A 10 -1.59 -7.43 44.83
N LEU A 11 -1.46 -6.47 43.89
CA LEU A 11 -0.20 -6.28 43.20
C LEU A 11 0.92 -5.88 44.16
N ASN A 12 0.63 -4.91 45.03
CA ASN A 12 1.61 -4.42 45.99
C ASN A 12 2.03 -5.50 47.00
N GLU A 13 1.08 -6.34 47.43
CA GLU A 13 1.36 -7.48 48.30
C GLU A 13 2.25 -8.54 47.62
N ILE A 14 1.97 -8.88 46.36
CA ILE A 14 2.75 -9.88 45.59
C ILE A 14 4.18 -9.43 45.35
N PHE A 15 4.39 -8.14 45.12
CA PHE A 15 5.71 -7.58 44.81
C PHE A 15 6.41 -6.90 46.00
N ASP A 16 5.87 -7.06 47.21
CA ASP A 16 6.38 -6.48 48.46
C ASP A 16 6.60 -4.96 48.35
N LEU A 17 5.63 -4.29 47.74
CA LEU A 17 5.58 -2.85 47.59
C LEU A 17 4.75 -2.25 48.74
N GLY A 18 5.00 -0.99 49.08
CA GLY A 18 4.18 -0.32 50.11
C GLY A 18 2.69 -0.27 49.74
N ASP A 19 1.82 -0.27 50.76
CA ASP A 19 0.36 -0.32 50.57
C ASP A 19 -0.19 0.76 49.63
N ASP A 20 0.44 1.92 49.64
CA ASP A 20 0.07 3.08 48.82
C ASP A 20 0.92 3.23 47.55
N TYR A 21 1.73 2.24 47.22
CA TYR A 21 2.59 2.31 46.03
C TYR A 21 1.75 2.32 44.73
N PHE A 22 2.13 3.22 43.84
CA PHE A 22 1.61 3.28 42.49
C PHE A 22 2.68 3.82 41.54
N GLY A 23 2.64 3.36 40.26
CA GLY A 23 3.65 3.71 39.26
C GLY A 23 3.33 4.97 38.46
N GLY A 24 2.10 5.47 38.52
CA GLY A 24 1.68 6.65 37.74
C GLY A 24 0.18 6.85 37.68
N TYR A 25 -0.20 7.90 37.02
CA TYR A 25 -1.61 8.28 36.80
C TYR A 25 -1.99 8.15 35.33
N PHE A 26 -3.24 7.73 35.09
CA PHE A 26 -3.90 7.86 33.79
C PHE A 26 -4.89 9.00 33.87
N SER A 27 -4.85 9.91 32.89
CA SER A 27 -5.75 11.05 32.84
C SER A 27 -6.10 11.38 31.39
N ASP A 28 -7.34 11.82 31.17
CA ASP A 28 -7.82 12.34 29.87
C ASP A 28 -7.33 13.78 29.61
N THR A 29 -6.84 14.44 30.65
CA THR A 29 -6.33 15.82 30.60
C THR A 29 -4.90 15.87 31.10
N LYS A 30 -4.13 16.86 30.62
CA LYS A 30 -2.75 17.06 31.07
C LYS A 30 -2.74 17.39 32.56
N ILE A 31 -2.04 16.58 33.37
CA ILE A 31 -1.84 16.80 34.79
C ILE A 31 -0.76 17.87 34.94
N THR A 32 -1.08 18.96 35.63
CA THR A 32 -0.16 20.10 35.84
C THR A 32 0.19 20.34 37.34
N ASP A 33 -0.47 19.63 38.25
CA ASP A 33 -0.38 19.85 39.69
C ASP A 33 0.73 19.05 40.37
N ILE A 34 1.56 18.33 39.59
CA ILE A 34 2.67 17.51 40.09
C ILE A 34 3.97 18.23 39.76
N ASP A 35 4.84 18.42 40.80
CA ASP A 35 6.17 18.98 40.62
C ASP A 35 7.00 18.08 39.68
N GLU A 36 7.74 18.68 38.75
CA GLU A 36 8.56 17.98 37.75
C GLU A 36 9.56 16.97 38.35
N LYS A 37 10.02 17.21 39.56
CA LYS A 37 10.94 16.30 40.27
C LYS A 37 10.34 14.92 40.56
N TYR A 38 9.01 14.79 40.57
CA TYR A 38 8.30 13.52 40.79
C TYR A 38 7.85 12.86 39.49
N ILE A 39 8.05 13.52 38.33
CA ILE A 39 7.64 13.00 37.02
C ILE A 39 8.82 12.26 36.40
N GLY A 40 8.74 10.94 36.38
CA GLY A 40 9.72 10.09 35.70
C GLY A 40 9.61 10.15 34.17
N SER A 41 8.40 10.06 33.69
CA SER A 41 8.08 10.20 32.23
C SER A 41 6.62 10.55 32.01
N VAL A 42 6.35 11.28 30.95
CA VAL A 42 5.01 11.55 30.48
C VAL A 42 4.81 10.77 29.18
N ILE A 43 3.81 9.88 29.18
CA ILE A 43 3.46 9.08 28.00
C ILE A 43 2.18 9.67 27.43
N ASP A 44 2.31 10.53 26.44
CA ASP A 44 1.21 11.10 25.68
C ASP A 44 1.13 10.51 24.26
N LEU A 45 0.07 10.86 23.54
CA LEU A 45 -0.11 10.41 22.17
C LEU A 45 1.05 10.86 21.26
N GLU A 46 1.63 12.03 21.56
CA GLU A 46 2.73 12.58 20.80
C GLU A 46 4.01 11.77 21.00
N SER A 47 4.33 11.39 22.23
CA SER A 47 5.48 10.55 22.55
C SER A 47 5.34 9.13 21.99
N LEU A 48 4.12 8.55 22.03
CA LEU A 48 3.83 7.24 21.43
C LEU A 48 3.96 7.24 19.92
N THR A 49 3.53 8.31 19.26
CA THR A 49 3.59 8.42 17.79
C THR A 49 4.92 8.98 17.28
N LYS A 50 5.80 9.47 18.15
CA LYS A 50 7.09 10.04 17.76
C LYS A 50 7.96 9.05 17.00
N ILE A 51 8.04 7.80 17.47
CA ILE A 51 8.80 6.73 16.82
C ILE A 51 8.20 6.41 15.45
N SER A 52 6.87 6.31 15.36
CA SER A 52 6.18 6.08 14.08
C SER A 52 6.43 7.21 13.09
N ARG A 53 6.32 8.46 13.52
CA ARG A 53 6.64 9.64 12.68
C ARG A 53 8.10 9.68 12.24
N GLN A 54 9.02 9.30 13.11
CA GLN A 54 10.45 9.26 12.79
C GLN A 54 10.75 8.15 11.77
N LEU A 55 10.07 7.01 11.86
CA LEU A 55 10.13 5.94 10.86
C LEU A 55 9.53 6.39 9.52
N ASP A 56 8.39 7.08 9.53
CA ASP A 56 7.78 7.64 8.32
C ASP A 56 8.71 8.61 7.59
N VAL A 57 9.40 9.48 8.31
CA VAL A 57 10.35 10.43 7.72
C VAL A 57 11.59 9.70 7.20
N SER A 58 12.17 8.79 7.96
CA SER A 58 13.42 8.11 7.56
C SER A 58 13.21 7.04 6.48
N MET A 59 12.03 6.40 6.44
CA MET A 59 11.70 5.39 5.44
C MET A 59 10.90 5.94 4.25
N GLY A 60 10.34 7.14 4.36
CA GLY A 60 9.50 7.73 3.32
C GLY A 60 10.21 7.87 1.98
N ASP A 61 11.46 8.31 1.98
CA ASP A 61 12.27 8.44 0.77
C ASP A 61 12.57 7.06 0.14
N MET A 62 12.86 6.07 0.96
CA MET A 62 13.09 4.70 0.49
C MET A 62 11.82 4.08 -0.10
N MET A 63 10.67 4.30 0.54
CA MET A 63 9.37 3.89 0.02
C MET A 63 9.04 4.60 -1.29
N GLY A 64 9.34 5.90 -1.40
CA GLY A 64 9.17 6.66 -2.63
C GLY A 64 9.97 6.07 -3.81
N MET A 65 11.22 5.69 -3.58
CA MET A 65 12.02 4.98 -4.60
C MET A 65 11.40 3.63 -4.97
N MET A 66 10.95 2.84 -4.01
CA MET A 66 10.30 1.54 -4.28
C MET A 66 9.02 1.72 -5.13
N TYR A 67 8.19 2.73 -4.86
CA TYR A 67 7.04 3.06 -5.70
C TYR A 67 7.46 3.44 -7.12
N GLY A 68 8.52 4.24 -7.27
CA GLY A 68 9.08 4.58 -8.58
C GLY A 68 9.50 3.34 -9.37
N PHE A 69 10.23 2.43 -8.76
CA PHE A 69 10.61 1.17 -9.39
C PHE A 69 9.40 0.31 -9.77
N ALA A 70 8.41 0.19 -8.90
CA ALA A 70 7.20 -0.57 -9.17
C ALA A 70 6.44 -0.03 -10.39
N VAL A 71 6.29 1.30 -10.50
CA VAL A 71 5.66 1.95 -11.64
C VAL A 71 6.45 1.71 -12.92
N ILE A 72 7.78 1.81 -12.88
CA ILE A 72 8.64 1.54 -14.05
C ILE A 72 8.48 0.10 -14.52
N ILE A 73 8.55 -0.87 -13.61
CA ILE A 73 8.37 -2.30 -13.94
C ILE A 73 6.99 -2.53 -14.54
N PHE A 74 5.94 -1.96 -13.96
CA PHE A 74 4.59 -2.07 -14.46
C PHE A 74 4.46 -1.52 -15.90
N LEU A 75 5.01 -0.33 -16.16
CA LEU A 75 5.04 0.28 -17.50
C LEU A 75 5.78 -0.60 -18.52
N VAL A 76 6.95 -1.13 -18.15
CA VAL A 76 7.74 -1.99 -19.03
C VAL A 76 6.99 -3.28 -19.35
N VAL A 77 6.42 -3.94 -18.34
CA VAL A 77 5.69 -5.21 -18.54
C VAL A 77 4.47 -5.02 -19.45
N ILE A 78 3.65 -4.01 -19.18
CA ILE A 78 2.47 -3.73 -20.01
C ILE A 78 2.88 -3.34 -21.42
N TYR A 79 3.91 -2.49 -21.56
CA TYR A 79 4.42 -2.11 -22.89
C TYR A 79 4.91 -3.33 -23.70
N LEU A 80 5.68 -4.23 -23.06
CA LEU A 80 6.15 -5.45 -23.72
C LEU A 80 5.00 -6.38 -24.11
N LEU A 81 4.02 -6.56 -23.24
CA LEU A 81 2.84 -7.38 -23.50
C LEU A 81 2.06 -6.81 -24.70
N SER A 82 1.80 -5.52 -24.70
CA SER A 82 1.12 -4.82 -25.80
C SER A 82 1.89 -4.92 -27.10
N LYS A 83 3.22 -4.78 -27.03
CA LYS A 83 4.10 -4.96 -28.18
C LYS A 83 3.89 -6.34 -28.81
N VAL A 84 3.93 -7.40 -28.00
CA VAL A 84 3.76 -8.78 -28.47
C VAL A 84 2.36 -8.99 -29.07
N ILE A 85 1.31 -8.43 -28.46
CA ILE A 85 -0.06 -8.53 -28.96
C ILE A 85 -0.18 -7.86 -30.34
N ILE A 86 0.34 -6.63 -30.49
CA ILE A 86 0.28 -5.90 -31.77
C ILE A 86 1.10 -6.62 -32.84
N GLU A 87 2.31 -7.10 -32.53
CA GLU A 87 3.15 -7.82 -33.47
C GLU A 87 2.51 -9.15 -33.94
N LYS A 88 1.91 -9.91 -33.03
CA LYS A 88 1.17 -11.13 -33.38
C LYS A 88 -0.06 -10.86 -34.28
N ASN A 89 -0.68 -9.71 -34.10
CA ASN A 89 -1.88 -9.33 -34.85
C ASN A 89 -1.58 -8.38 -36.03
N ALA A 90 -0.31 -8.09 -36.30
CA ALA A 90 0.07 -7.13 -37.36
C ALA A 90 -0.52 -7.45 -38.73
N GLN A 91 -0.57 -8.73 -39.11
CA GLN A 91 -1.16 -9.17 -40.37
C GLN A 91 -2.67 -8.92 -40.41
N ALA A 92 -3.39 -9.20 -39.32
CA ALA A 92 -4.82 -8.92 -39.22
C ALA A 92 -5.11 -7.41 -39.25
N ILE A 93 -4.27 -6.61 -38.57
CA ILE A 93 -4.35 -5.15 -38.57
C ILE A 93 -4.13 -4.60 -39.98
N SER A 94 -3.11 -5.08 -40.68
CA SER A 94 -2.81 -4.69 -42.06
C SER A 94 -4.00 -5.04 -43.01
N MET A 95 -4.55 -6.24 -42.91
CA MET A 95 -5.70 -6.67 -43.71
C MET A 95 -6.94 -5.80 -43.44
N THR A 96 -7.18 -5.43 -42.19
CA THR A 96 -8.28 -4.54 -41.81
C THR A 96 -8.10 -3.12 -42.38
N LYS A 97 -6.86 -2.62 -42.43
CA LYS A 97 -6.55 -1.35 -43.09
C LYS A 97 -6.85 -1.39 -44.59
N ILE A 98 -6.48 -2.48 -45.26
CA ILE A 98 -6.79 -2.69 -46.71
C ILE A 98 -8.29 -2.70 -46.95
N LEU A 99 -9.10 -3.19 -46.02
CA LEU A 99 -10.57 -3.17 -46.10
C LEU A 99 -11.17 -1.78 -45.86
N GLY A 100 -10.35 -0.74 -45.62
CA GLY A 100 -10.79 0.64 -45.53
C GLY A 100 -11.12 1.14 -44.13
N TYR A 101 -10.81 0.37 -43.08
CA TYR A 101 -10.95 0.85 -41.69
C TYR A 101 -9.88 1.87 -41.35
N THR A 102 -10.28 2.90 -40.61
CA THR A 102 -9.36 3.95 -40.15
C THR A 102 -8.47 3.46 -39.02
N ASP A 103 -7.26 4.03 -38.90
CA ASP A 103 -6.33 3.74 -37.80
C ASP A 103 -6.97 3.95 -36.42
N GLY A 104 -7.90 4.90 -36.29
CA GLY A 104 -8.63 5.19 -35.06
C GLY A 104 -9.61 4.08 -34.68
N GLU A 105 -10.34 3.50 -35.65
CA GLU A 105 -11.27 2.40 -35.40
C GLU A 105 -10.55 1.14 -34.98
N ILE A 106 -9.47 0.81 -35.68
CA ILE A 106 -8.61 -0.33 -35.34
C ILE A 106 -7.99 -0.18 -33.98
N SER A 107 -7.37 0.98 -33.69
CA SER A 107 -6.77 1.27 -32.39
C SER A 107 -7.78 1.20 -31.26
N ARG A 108 -8.99 1.74 -31.47
CA ARG A 108 -10.06 1.70 -30.47
C ARG A 108 -10.44 0.26 -30.11
N LEU A 109 -10.52 -0.64 -31.08
CA LEU A 109 -10.87 -2.04 -30.83
C LEU A 109 -9.83 -2.74 -29.98
N TYR A 110 -8.54 -2.61 -30.33
CA TYR A 110 -7.44 -3.23 -29.58
C TYR A 110 -7.24 -2.61 -28.21
N ILE A 111 -7.21 -1.28 -28.12
CA ILE A 111 -7.02 -0.57 -26.84
C ILE A 111 -8.20 -0.82 -25.90
N LEU A 112 -9.44 -0.87 -26.40
CA LEU A 112 -10.61 -1.14 -25.55
C LEU A 112 -10.53 -2.53 -24.94
N SER A 113 -10.17 -3.55 -25.73
CA SER A 113 -10.02 -4.91 -25.23
C SER A 113 -8.92 -5.01 -24.16
N THR A 114 -7.75 -4.41 -24.41
CA THR A 114 -6.64 -4.40 -23.46
C THR A 114 -7.00 -3.60 -22.21
N SER A 115 -7.68 -2.45 -22.36
CA SER A 115 -8.14 -1.62 -21.24
C SER A 115 -9.08 -2.38 -20.32
N LEU A 116 -10.03 -3.11 -20.87
CA LEU A 116 -10.99 -3.90 -20.10
C LEU A 116 -10.28 -4.97 -19.28
N VAL A 117 -9.35 -5.69 -19.89
CA VAL A 117 -8.55 -6.71 -19.19
C VAL A 117 -7.71 -6.08 -18.07
N VAL A 118 -7.02 -4.97 -18.34
CA VAL A 118 -6.19 -4.29 -17.33
C VAL A 118 -7.02 -3.81 -16.16
N VAL A 119 -8.19 -3.18 -16.41
CA VAL A 119 -9.06 -2.71 -15.32
C VAL A 119 -9.58 -3.88 -14.49
N ILE A 120 -10.01 -4.97 -15.12
CA ILE A 120 -10.46 -6.18 -14.40
C ILE A 120 -9.32 -6.75 -13.56
N CYS A 121 -8.12 -6.88 -14.13
CA CYS A 121 -6.95 -7.39 -13.40
C CYS A 121 -6.57 -6.49 -12.22
N LEU A 122 -6.61 -5.16 -12.39
CA LEU A 122 -6.37 -4.22 -11.30
C LEU A 122 -7.42 -4.37 -10.18
N LEU A 123 -8.69 -4.52 -10.52
CA LEU A 123 -9.75 -4.73 -9.52
C LEU A 123 -9.57 -6.05 -8.77
N LEU A 124 -9.20 -7.12 -9.47
CA LEU A 124 -8.97 -8.43 -8.86
C LEU A 124 -7.69 -8.48 -8.04
N SER A 125 -6.68 -7.69 -8.38
CA SER A 125 -5.40 -7.67 -7.64
C SER A 125 -5.54 -7.12 -6.23
N LEU A 126 -6.44 -6.14 -5.99
CA LEU A 126 -6.61 -5.51 -4.67
C LEU A 126 -6.98 -6.49 -3.54
N PRO A 127 -8.01 -7.36 -3.69
CA PRO A 127 -8.33 -8.32 -2.64
C PRO A 127 -7.25 -9.38 -2.46
N ILE A 128 -6.58 -9.79 -3.54
CA ILE A 128 -5.48 -10.75 -3.49
C ILE A 128 -4.30 -10.15 -2.72
N GLU A 129 -3.93 -8.91 -3.04
CA GLU A 129 -2.84 -8.21 -2.38
C GLU A 129 -3.10 -8.03 -0.88
N ARG A 130 -4.34 -7.66 -0.50
CA ARG A 130 -4.74 -7.58 0.90
C ARG A 130 -4.53 -8.89 1.63
N GLN A 131 -4.95 -10.02 1.04
CA GLN A 131 -4.78 -11.34 1.66
C GLN A 131 -3.31 -11.72 1.80
N VAL A 132 -2.51 -11.48 0.77
CA VAL A 132 -1.07 -11.74 0.79
C VAL A 132 -0.40 -10.92 1.88
N MET A 133 -0.70 -9.62 1.97
CA MET A 133 -0.14 -8.74 2.99
C MET A 133 -0.55 -9.15 4.40
N GLU A 134 -1.80 -9.57 4.61
CA GLU A 134 -2.29 -10.03 5.91
C GLU A 134 -1.56 -11.31 6.36
N VAL A 135 -1.35 -12.26 5.44
CA VAL A 135 -0.59 -13.49 5.74
C VAL A 135 0.86 -13.17 6.06
N LEU A 136 1.54 -12.36 5.23
CA LEU A 136 2.93 -11.97 5.45
C LEU A 136 3.12 -11.22 6.76
N PHE A 137 2.24 -10.29 7.07
CA PHE A 137 2.27 -9.51 8.31
C PHE A 137 2.09 -10.43 9.52
N ARG A 138 1.15 -11.37 9.46
CA ARG A 138 0.92 -12.34 10.53
C ARG A 138 2.14 -13.21 10.78
N GLU A 139 2.74 -13.78 9.74
CA GLU A 139 3.93 -14.62 9.88
C GLU A 139 5.14 -13.83 10.44
N MET A 140 5.34 -12.61 9.96
CA MET A 140 6.38 -11.73 10.49
C MET A 140 6.17 -11.37 11.97
N MET A 141 4.93 -11.08 12.35
CA MET A 141 4.61 -10.73 13.73
C MET A 141 4.79 -11.93 14.67
N LEU A 142 4.32 -13.11 14.30
CA LEU A 142 4.50 -14.34 15.08
C LEU A 142 5.97 -14.71 15.28
N ALA A 143 6.82 -14.40 14.30
CA ALA A 143 8.26 -14.66 14.39
C ALA A 143 9.01 -13.64 15.27
N SER A 144 8.51 -12.41 15.41
CA SER A 144 9.26 -11.30 15.98
C SER A 144 8.70 -10.77 17.30
N ILE A 145 7.42 -10.95 17.57
CA ILE A 145 6.73 -10.32 18.72
C ILE A 145 5.82 -11.35 19.41
N SER A 146 5.95 -11.43 20.74
CA SER A 146 5.01 -12.19 21.57
C SER A 146 3.73 -11.37 21.79
N GLY A 147 2.79 -11.46 20.84
CA GLY A 147 1.51 -10.78 20.93
C GLY A 147 0.79 -10.71 19.60
N TRP A 148 -0.50 -10.35 19.62
CA TRP A 148 -1.32 -10.18 18.44
C TRP A 148 -1.52 -8.70 18.15
N ILE A 149 -1.06 -8.26 16.96
CA ILE A 149 -1.32 -6.93 16.43
C ILE A 149 -2.10 -7.10 15.13
N THR A 150 -3.28 -6.50 15.04
CA THR A 150 -4.07 -6.52 13.81
C THR A 150 -3.50 -5.55 12.79
N MET A 151 -3.31 -6.01 11.57
CA MET A 151 -2.94 -5.11 10.47
C MET A 151 -4.16 -4.27 10.07
N TRP A 152 -3.99 -2.95 10.13
CA TRP A 152 -4.98 -2.01 9.61
C TRP A 152 -4.38 -1.25 8.43
N VAL A 153 -5.07 -1.25 7.30
CA VAL A 153 -4.66 -0.54 6.08
C VAL A 153 -5.71 0.53 5.77
N ASP A 154 -5.27 1.76 5.62
CA ASP A 154 -6.15 2.87 5.23
C ASP A 154 -6.78 2.57 3.86
N PRO A 155 -8.13 2.57 3.74
CA PRO A 155 -8.82 2.36 2.48
C PRO A 155 -8.39 3.30 1.35
N MET A 156 -7.92 4.51 1.70
CA MET A 156 -7.41 5.49 0.74
C MET A 156 -6.17 4.98 -0.03
N ILE A 157 -5.41 4.04 0.54
CA ILE A 157 -4.25 3.43 -0.14
C ILE A 157 -4.70 2.68 -1.38
N TYR A 158 -5.79 1.90 -1.29
CA TYR A 158 -6.32 1.17 -2.45
C TYR A 158 -6.79 2.09 -3.57
N VAL A 159 -7.38 3.24 -3.22
CA VAL A 159 -7.78 4.27 -4.20
C VAL A 159 -6.55 4.87 -4.89
N LYS A 160 -5.48 5.17 -4.14
CA LYS A 160 -4.22 5.67 -4.69
C LYS A 160 -3.57 4.65 -5.62
N MET A 161 -3.56 3.36 -5.23
CA MET A 161 -3.01 2.28 -6.06
C MET A 161 -3.76 2.13 -7.38
N MET A 162 -5.11 2.14 -7.33
CA MET A 162 -5.95 2.15 -8.54
C MET A 162 -5.66 3.35 -9.43
N ALA A 163 -5.58 4.55 -8.86
CA ALA A 163 -5.30 5.77 -9.61
C ALA A 163 -3.93 5.72 -10.32
N ILE A 164 -2.89 5.26 -9.61
CA ILE A 164 -1.55 5.09 -10.18
C ILE A 164 -1.56 4.02 -11.27
N GLY A 165 -2.21 2.90 -11.04
CA GLY A 165 -2.34 1.82 -12.03
C GLY A 165 -3.03 2.29 -13.32
N ILE A 166 -4.17 2.96 -13.21
CA ILE A 166 -4.90 3.51 -14.34
C ILE A 166 -4.09 4.60 -15.07
N ALA A 167 -3.46 5.51 -14.33
CA ALA A 167 -2.62 6.57 -14.92
C ALA A 167 -1.42 5.97 -15.68
N SER A 168 -0.76 4.97 -15.10
CA SER A 168 0.34 4.25 -15.76
C SER A 168 -0.11 3.55 -17.03
N TYR A 169 -1.28 2.89 -16.98
CA TYR A 169 -1.85 2.26 -18.16
C TYR A 169 -2.22 3.28 -19.25
N ALA A 170 -2.76 4.44 -18.89
CA ALA A 170 -3.08 5.50 -19.86
C ALA A 170 -1.85 5.94 -20.69
N VAL A 171 -0.68 5.99 -20.05
CA VAL A 171 0.59 6.27 -20.75
C VAL A 171 0.89 5.17 -21.78
N VAL A 172 0.74 3.91 -21.38
CA VAL A 172 0.97 2.78 -22.31
C VAL A 172 -0.04 2.78 -23.44
N ALA A 173 -1.33 3.00 -23.16
CA ALA A 173 -2.37 3.07 -24.16
C ALA A 173 -2.10 4.17 -25.21
N ALA A 174 -1.55 5.31 -24.79
CA ALA A 174 -1.11 6.35 -25.71
C ALA A 174 0.05 5.91 -26.62
N LEU A 175 0.98 5.11 -26.11
CA LEU A 175 2.08 4.52 -26.88
C LEU A 175 1.57 3.46 -27.85
N GLU A 176 0.61 2.62 -27.44
CA GLU A 176 -0.04 1.62 -28.27
C GLU A 176 -0.76 2.26 -29.45
N PHE A 177 -1.51 3.33 -29.21
CA PHE A 177 -2.20 4.09 -30.25
C PHE A 177 -1.21 4.57 -31.33
N ARG A 178 -0.08 5.14 -30.92
CA ARG A 178 0.97 5.57 -31.85
C ARG A 178 1.55 4.38 -32.64
N ARG A 179 1.70 3.24 -32.01
CA ARG A 179 2.30 2.07 -32.63
C ARG A 179 1.39 1.41 -33.66
N ILE A 180 0.09 1.27 -33.37
CA ILE A 180 -0.90 0.73 -34.33
C ILE A 180 -0.95 1.59 -35.60
N ARG A 181 -0.82 2.91 -35.44
CA ARG A 181 -0.77 3.86 -36.55
C ARG A 181 0.43 3.62 -37.48
N HIS A 182 1.56 3.14 -36.95
CA HIS A 182 2.79 2.89 -37.72
C HIS A 182 2.87 1.50 -38.35
N VAL A 183 1.87 0.62 -38.15
CA VAL A 183 1.81 -0.67 -38.85
C VAL A 183 1.57 -0.40 -40.32
N PRO A 184 2.47 -0.84 -41.25
CA PRO A 184 2.28 -0.63 -42.71
C PRO A 184 1.07 -1.37 -43.21
N MET A 185 0.52 -0.87 -44.32
CA MET A 185 -0.52 -1.55 -45.08
C MET A 185 0.04 -2.74 -45.82
#